data_e53b46f55cc59fbb9646766b97b103b9
#
_entry.id   e53b46f55cc59fbb9646766b97b103b9
#
_cell.length_a   1.000
_cell.length_b   1.000
_cell.length_c   1.000
_cell.angle_alpha   90.00
_cell.angle_beta   90.00
_cell.angle_gamma   90.00
#
_symmetry.space_group_name_H-M   'P 1'
#
loop_
_entity.id
_entity.type
_entity.pdbx_description
1 polymer ?
#
loop_
_entity_poly.entity_id
_entity_poly.type
_entity_poly.pdbx_seq_one_letter_code
_entity_poly.pdbx_strand_id
1 'polypeptide(L)' 'MDVIRDVRGRVVCKGDPTIGMIETRYCKSVVRTVLGKGESISIEREGVITKIIRTDDSRFLVHYLN' A
#
# COMPACT_ATOMS: atom_id res chain seq x y z
N MET A 1 -4.87 9.70 6.71
CA MET A 1 -4.43 8.56 5.89
C MET A 1 -3.28 7.85 6.60
N ASP A 2 -3.28 6.53 6.54
CA ASP A 2 -2.22 5.74 7.14
C ASP A 2 -0.96 5.80 6.26
N VAL A 3 0.19 5.89 6.90
CA VAL A 3 1.48 5.79 6.21
C VAL A 3 1.91 4.33 6.23
N ILE A 4 2.23 3.78 5.05
CA ILE A 4 2.66 2.39 4.91
C ILE A 4 4.14 2.38 4.54
N ARG A 5 4.92 1.60 5.32
CA ARG A 5 6.36 1.51 5.16
C ARG A 5 6.76 0.12 4.70
N ASP A 6 7.88 0.04 3.99
CA ASP A 6 8.47 -1.25 3.62
C ASP A 6 9.24 -1.86 4.81
N VAL A 7 9.82 -3.04 4.58
CA VAL A 7 10.58 -3.75 5.62
C VAL A 7 11.82 -2.96 6.08
N ARG A 8 12.30 -2.03 5.25
CA ARG A 8 13.43 -1.15 5.60
C ARG A 8 12.99 0.12 6.30
N GLY A 9 11.68 0.29 6.57
CA GLY A 9 11.15 1.48 7.22
C GLY A 9 10.92 2.68 6.34
N ARG A 10 11.07 2.55 5.01
CA ARG A 10 10.84 3.65 4.07
C ARG A 10 9.37 3.73 3.72
N VAL A 11 8.86 4.94 3.57
CA VAL A 11 7.47 5.14 3.16
C VAL A 11 7.29 4.71 1.71
N VAL A 12 6.39 3.76 1.46
CA VAL A 12 6.07 3.30 0.10
C VAL A 12 4.77 3.89 -0.42
N CYS A 13 3.82 4.18 0.47
CA CYS A 13 2.56 4.78 0.07
C CYS A 13 1.81 5.32 1.29
N LYS A 14 0.68 5.97 1.02
CA LYS A 14 -0.31 6.33 2.03
C LYS A 14 -1.62 5.67 1.63
N GLY A 15 -2.46 5.38 2.60
CA GLY A 15 -3.73 4.75 2.31
C GLY A 15 -4.83 5.09 3.29
N ASP A 16 -6.07 4.98 2.80
CA ASP A 16 -7.27 5.11 3.63
C ASP A 16 -8.02 3.78 3.58
N PRO A 17 -7.92 2.96 4.63
CA PRO A 17 -8.53 1.63 4.60
C PRO A 17 -10.05 1.65 4.59
N THR A 18 -10.69 2.74 5.01
CA THR A 18 -12.16 2.81 5.02
C THR A 18 -12.74 2.80 3.62
N ILE A 19 -12.03 3.38 2.65
CA ILE A 19 -12.42 3.40 1.24
C ILE A 19 -11.50 2.55 0.35
N GLY A 20 -10.44 1.99 0.92
CA GLY A 20 -9.51 1.15 0.19
C GLY A 20 -8.55 1.92 -0.71
N MET A 21 -8.38 3.21 -0.50
CA MET A 21 -7.53 4.02 -1.37
C MET A 21 -6.06 3.88 -0.99
N ILE A 22 -5.23 3.66 -2.01
CA ILE A 22 -3.78 3.67 -1.91
C ILE A 22 -3.26 4.82 -2.77
N GLU A 23 -2.41 5.66 -2.18
CA GLU A 23 -1.79 6.77 -2.89
C GLU A 23 -0.28 6.60 -2.85
N THR A 24 0.33 6.53 -4.03
CA THR A 24 1.78 6.48 -4.18
C THR A 24 2.25 7.75 -4.87
N ARG A 25 3.43 8.22 -4.46
CA ARG A 25 4.07 9.38 -5.09
C ARG A 25 5.41 8.98 -5.63
N TYR A 26 5.66 9.35 -6.88
CA TYR A 26 6.94 9.14 -7.53
C TYR A 26 7.28 10.39 -8.33
N CYS A 27 8.37 11.04 -7.94
CA CYS A 27 8.77 12.32 -8.53
C CYS A 27 7.63 13.35 -8.40
N LYS A 28 7.10 13.83 -9.52
CA LYS A 28 5.98 14.79 -9.54
C LYS A 28 4.64 14.13 -9.82
N SER A 29 4.63 12.80 -9.89
CA SER A 29 3.41 12.04 -10.19
C SER A 29 2.79 11.48 -8.92
N VAL A 30 1.45 11.48 -8.90
CA VAL A 30 0.67 10.85 -7.83
C VAL A 30 -0.22 9.82 -8.49
N VAL A 31 -0.13 8.57 -8.01
CA VAL A 31 -0.96 7.48 -8.48
C VAL A 31 -1.89 7.06 -7.35
N ARG A 32 -3.19 7.03 -7.63
CA ARG A 32 -4.20 6.58 -6.68
C ARG A 32 -4.87 5.33 -7.22
N THR A 33 -4.99 4.32 -6.36
CA THR A 33 -5.64 3.06 -6.67
C THR A 33 -6.65 2.78 -5.57
N VAL A 34 -7.84 2.32 -5.95
CA VAL A 34 -8.87 1.93 -4.98
C VAL A 34 -8.97 0.41 -4.96
N LEU A 35 -8.75 -0.18 -3.79
CA LEU A 35 -8.88 -1.61 -3.57
C LEU A 35 -10.27 -1.93 -3.02
N GLY A 36 -10.92 -2.90 -3.61
CA GLY A 36 -12.10 -3.53 -3.02
C GLY A 36 -11.69 -4.43 -1.86
N LYS A 37 -12.64 -4.83 -1.04
CA LYS A 37 -12.37 -5.75 0.08
C LYS A 37 -11.82 -7.08 -0.44
N GLY A 38 -10.73 -7.53 0.13
CA GLY A 38 -10.03 -8.74 -0.29
C GLY A 38 -9.04 -8.53 -1.43
N GLU A 39 -9.01 -7.36 -2.04
CA GLU A 39 -8.06 -7.06 -3.11
C GLU A 39 -6.73 -6.59 -2.53
N SER A 40 -5.69 -6.72 -3.34
CA SER A 40 -4.33 -6.39 -2.92
C SER A 40 -3.55 -5.68 -4.01
N ILE A 41 -2.49 -5.00 -3.60
CA ILE A 41 -1.51 -4.38 -4.49
C ILE A 41 -0.11 -4.68 -3.94
N SER A 42 0.83 -4.89 -4.83
CA SER A 42 2.24 -5.06 -4.45
C SER A 42 3.05 -3.88 -4.98
N ILE A 43 3.87 -3.33 -4.11
CA ILE A 43 4.76 -2.23 -4.47
C ILE A 43 6.19 -2.74 -4.31
N GLU A 44 6.95 -2.71 -5.39
CA GLU A 44 8.35 -3.10 -5.39
C GLU A 44 9.24 -1.86 -5.49
N ARG A 45 10.23 -1.79 -4.62
CA ARG A 45 11.19 -0.72 -4.60
C ARG A 45 12.57 -1.29 -4.30
N GLU A 46 13.46 -1.20 -5.27
CA GLU A 46 14.85 -1.68 -5.12
C GLU A 46 14.91 -3.14 -4.65
N GLY A 47 14.06 -4.00 -5.24
CA GLY A 47 14.02 -5.41 -4.90
C GLY A 47 13.25 -5.74 -3.63
N VAL A 48 12.71 -4.74 -2.94
CA VAL A 48 11.91 -4.94 -1.73
C VAL A 48 10.43 -4.86 -2.10
N ILE A 49 9.69 -5.91 -1.84
CA ILE A 49 8.28 -6.01 -2.21
C ILE A 49 7.42 -5.88 -0.96
N THR A 50 6.49 -4.94 -0.99
CA THR A 50 5.51 -4.72 0.06
C THR A 50 4.13 -5.01 -0.52
N LYS A 51 3.44 -6.01 0.00
CA LYS A 51 2.09 -6.35 -0.44
C LYS A 51 1.08 -5.79 0.55
N ILE A 52 0.12 -5.06 0.04
CA ILE A 52 -0.93 -4.42 0.85
C ILE A 52 -2.26 -5.04 0.47
N ILE A 53 -2.94 -5.61 1.45
CA ILE A 53 -4.22 -6.29 1.26
C ILE A 53 -5.29 -5.50 2.02
N ARG A 54 -6.38 -5.15 1.35
CA ARG A 54 -7.54 -4.60 2.05
C ARG A 54 -8.37 -5.75 2.59
N THR A 55 -8.50 -5.82 3.91
CA THR A 55 -9.28 -6.87 4.57
C THR A 55 -10.77 -6.57 4.53
N ASP A 56 -11.60 -7.56 4.86
CA ASP A 56 -13.07 -7.41 4.86
C ASP A 56 -13.55 -6.42 5.91
N ASP A 57 -12.78 -6.19 6.98
CA ASP A 57 -13.13 -5.23 8.02
C ASP A 57 -12.54 -3.84 7.76
N SER A 58 -12.16 -3.57 6.52
CA SER A 58 -11.63 -2.27 6.08
C SER A 58 -10.35 -1.87 6.78
N ARG A 59 -9.43 -2.82 6.90
CA ARG A 59 -8.07 -2.59 7.38
C ARG A 59 -7.08 -2.95 6.27
N PHE A 60 -5.86 -2.45 6.39
CA PHE A 60 -4.77 -2.89 5.53
C PHE A 60 -3.91 -3.90 6.28
N LEU A 61 -3.68 -5.04 5.63
CA LEU A 61 -2.72 -6.03 6.08
C LEU A 61 -1.47 -5.89 5.20
N VAL A 62 -0.31 -5.73 5.81
CA VAL A 62 0.93 -5.49 5.09
C VAL A 62 1.83 -6.72 5.21
N HIS A 63 2.20 -7.30 4.06
CA HIS A 63 3.11 -8.43 3.98
C HIS A 63 4.39 -8.00 3.28
N TYR A 64 5.53 -8.41 3.82
CA TYR A 64 6.84 -8.19 3.22
C TYR A 64 7.26 -9.45 2.49
N LEU A 65 7.41 -9.33 1.16
CA LEU A 65 7.78 -10.45 0.29
C LEU A 65 9.17 -10.20 -0.29
N ASN A 66 10.08 -11.11 -0.03
CA ASN A 66 11.44 -11.02 -0.58
C ASN A 66 11.84 -12.35 -1.16
#